data_a46fb310bafc054efd4052009e17b318
#
_entry.id   a46fb310bafc054efd4052009e17b318
#
_cell.length_a   1.000
_cell.length_b   1.000
_cell.length_c   1.000
_cell.angle_alpha   90.00
_cell.angle_beta   90.00
_cell.angle_gamma   90.00
#
_symmetry.space_group_name_H-M   'P 1'
#
loop_
_entity.id
_entity.type
_entity.pdbx_description
1 polymer ?
#
loop_
_entity_poly.entity_id
_entity_poly.type
_entity_poly.pdbx_seq_one_letter_code
_entity_poly.pdbx_strand_id
1 'polypeptide(L)'
;VSPKPFASARSTSAQGFTFFPPELASQAEFEGLSPNGDLQGADELLRERYFRRIHGYPANASTDRELVALILEKARRIVSHPTRPTFSEVLPYTQAPFEELALEESLDEDPTLDAVEALRVERQRERRVRCVAMLDTSSSMAGEKHLLASVAVAVLLLEMPPEDAGLCVFSTGARVVRRLGERKSAQATVLDFLRTTPKGFTDISLGLRKGHEEAVRSGSSARSVGILVSDGRSTEGDDPLPLARRFRTLVVLHLDGPGSDLAASQALAQAGGGTCLVVDDFADLPRRLYDAVRLVLRR
;
A
#
# COMPACT_ATOMS: atom_id res chain seq x y z
N VAL A 1 -17.79 -8.99 -64.10
CA VAL A 1 -18.14 -7.98 -63.09
C VAL A 1 -17.45 -8.37 -61.78
N SER A 2 -16.27 -7.78 -61.55
CA SER A 2 -15.48 -8.03 -60.32
C SER A 2 -15.92 -7.12 -59.19
N PRO A 3 -16.02 -7.56 -57.94
CA PRO A 3 -16.30 -6.67 -56.80
C PRO A 3 -15.01 -5.98 -56.34
N LYS A 4 -15.13 -4.67 -56.09
CA LYS A 4 -14.09 -3.80 -55.51
C LYS A 4 -13.81 -4.17 -54.05
N PRO A 5 -12.57 -4.00 -53.53
CA PRO A 5 -12.25 -4.24 -52.14
C PRO A 5 -12.76 -3.11 -51.24
N PHE A 6 -13.30 -3.48 -50.09
CA PHE A 6 -13.72 -2.59 -49.04
C PHE A 6 -12.49 -1.90 -48.42
N ALA A 7 -12.54 -0.58 -48.36
CA ALA A 7 -11.58 0.24 -47.64
C ALA A 7 -11.77 0.05 -46.13
N SER A 8 -10.72 -0.36 -45.42
CA SER A 8 -10.70 -0.42 -43.98
C SER A 8 -10.66 1.00 -43.41
N ALA A 9 -11.68 1.37 -42.70
CA ALA A 9 -11.71 2.59 -41.90
C ALA A 9 -10.68 2.45 -40.75
N ARG A 10 -9.65 3.30 -40.81
CA ARG A 10 -8.76 3.52 -39.64
C ARG A 10 -9.55 4.29 -38.60
N SER A 11 -9.90 3.63 -37.48
CA SER A 11 -10.33 4.32 -36.27
C SER A 11 -9.07 4.81 -35.55
N THR A 12 -8.83 6.09 -35.58
CA THR A 12 -7.88 6.77 -34.68
C THR A 12 -8.50 6.83 -33.30
N SER A 13 -8.17 5.90 -32.43
CA SER A 13 -8.34 6.10 -30.99
C SER A 13 -7.07 6.76 -30.47
N ALA A 14 -7.21 7.98 -30.00
CA ALA A 14 -6.20 8.67 -29.21
C ALA A 14 -5.97 7.89 -27.92
N GLN A 15 -4.75 7.52 -27.69
CA GLN A 15 -3.98 7.17 -26.48
C GLN A 15 -3.14 5.94 -26.77
N GLY A 16 -1.83 6.16 -26.76
CA GLY A 16 -0.81 5.21 -27.19
C GLY A 16 -0.72 3.91 -26.40
N PHE A 17 -1.57 2.97 -26.72
CA PHE A 17 -1.40 1.57 -26.40
C PHE A 17 -0.92 0.84 -27.64
N THR A 18 0.38 0.64 -27.76
CA THR A 18 0.94 -0.32 -28.72
C THR A 18 0.69 -1.72 -28.17
N PHE A 19 -0.29 -2.39 -28.75
CA PHE A 19 -0.51 -3.81 -28.53
C PHE A 19 0.60 -4.56 -29.28
N PHE A 20 1.56 -5.15 -28.56
CA PHE A 20 2.51 -6.08 -29.15
C PHE A 20 1.88 -7.48 -29.14
N PRO A 21 1.82 -8.16 -30.31
CA PRO A 21 1.41 -9.56 -30.34
C PRO A 21 2.46 -10.45 -29.67
N PRO A 22 2.05 -11.56 -29.03
CA PRO A 22 2.91 -12.35 -28.13
C PRO A 22 3.95 -13.27 -28.82
N GLU A 23 4.27 -13.04 -30.09
CA GLU A 23 5.04 -14.02 -30.87
C GLU A 23 6.54 -13.76 -31.05
N LEU A 24 7.13 -12.71 -30.49
CA LEU A 24 8.53 -12.38 -30.73
C LEU A 24 9.28 -11.94 -29.47
N ALA A 25 9.48 -12.86 -28.54
CA ALA A 25 10.58 -12.75 -27.60
C ALA A 25 11.19 -14.15 -27.41
N SER A 26 12.28 -14.41 -28.11
CA SER A 26 13.07 -15.65 -27.93
C SER A 26 13.80 -15.58 -26.57
N GLN A 27 13.89 -16.73 -25.90
CA GLN A 27 14.57 -16.89 -24.61
C GLN A 27 16.04 -16.41 -24.61
N ALA A 28 16.63 -16.21 -25.76
CA ALA A 28 18.06 -15.84 -25.92
C ALA A 28 18.37 -14.35 -25.64
N GLU A 29 17.37 -13.46 -25.65
CA GLU A 29 17.59 -12.03 -25.39
C GLU A 29 17.63 -11.67 -23.89
N PHE A 30 17.26 -12.62 -23.02
CA PHE A 30 17.15 -12.37 -21.57
C PHE A 30 18.39 -12.71 -20.76
N GLU A 31 19.37 -13.42 -21.32
CA GLU A 31 20.60 -13.79 -20.58
C GLU A 31 21.64 -12.68 -20.46
N GLY A 32 21.41 -11.53 -21.05
CA GLY A 32 22.38 -10.41 -21.09
C GLY A 32 22.13 -9.25 -20.11
N LEU A 33 21.11 -9.30 -19.26
CA LEU A 33 20.81 -8.19 -18.33
C LEU A 33 21.70 -8.26 -17.09
N SER A 34 22.71 -7.36 -17.09
CA SER A 34 23.60 -7.13 -15.95
C SER A 34 22.85 -6.67 -14.70
N PRO A 35 23.25 -7.04 -13.47
CA PRO A 35 22.57 -6.66 -12.21
C PRO A 35 22.48 -5.16 -11.94
N ASN A 36 23.17 -4.32 -12.72
CA ASN A 36 23.16 -2.85 -12.63
C ASN A 36 22.50 -2.17 -13.83
N GLY A 37 21.79 -2.90 -14.68
CA GLY A 37 21.18 -2.40 -15.90
C GLY A 37 19.76 -1.88 -15.67
N ASP A 38 19.58 -0.64 -16.05
CA ASP A 38 18.39 0.05 -16.53
C ASP A 38 17.05 -0.20 -15.82
N LEU A 39 16.58 0.83 -15.10
CA LEU A 39 15.26 0.86 -14.45
C LEU A 39 14.11 0.57 -15.42
N GLN A 40 14.23 0.96 -16.70
CA GLN A 40 13.23 0.72 -17.74
C GLN A 40 13.12 -0.77 -18.11
N GLY A 41 14.23 -1.47 -18.24
CA GLY A 41 14.22 -2.90 -18.54
C GLY A 41 13.63 -3.76 -17.42
N ALA A 42 13.86 -3.41 -16.15
CA ALA A 42 13.27 -4.12 -15.01
C ALA A 42 11.75 -3.94 -14.94
N ASP A 43 11.23 -2.76 -15.30
CA ASP A 43 9.80 -2.48 -15.33
C ASP A 43 9.11 -3.19 -16.50
N GLU A 44 9.77 -3.28 -17.63
CA GLU A 44 9.26 -4.03 -18.79
C GLU A 44 9.19 -5.53 -18.50
N LEU A 45 10.22 -6.11 -17.89
CA LEU A 45 10.23 -7.49 -17.44
C LEU A 45 9.10 -7.79 -16.46
N LEU A 46 8.87 -6.88 -15.50
CA LEU A 46 7.80 -7.00 -14.52
C LEU A 46 6.41 -7.01 -15.19
N ARG A 47 6.19 -6.11 -16.15
CA ARG A 47 4.97 -6.05 -16.96
C ARG A 47 4.77 -7.32 -17.76
N GLU A 48 5.80 -7.78 -18.47
CA GLU A 48 5.74 -9.00 -19.27
C GLU A 48 5.37 -10.23 -18.42
N ARG A 49 6.02 -10.44 -17.28
CA ARG A 49 5.73 -11.54 -16.39
C ARG A 49 4.30 -11.49 -15.84
N TYR A 50 3.82 -10.29 -15.52
CA TYR A 50 2.45 -10.09 -15.06
C TYR A 50 1.43 -10.41 -16.17
N PHE A 51 1.64 -9.92 -17.40
CA PHE A 51 0.74 -10.19 -18.52
C PHE A 51 0.73 -11.67 -18.90
N ARG A 52 1.86 -12.36 -18.90
CA ARG A 52 1.91 -13.82 -19.09
C ARG A 52 1.04 -14.56 -18.07
N ARG A 53 1.05 -14.11 -16.83
CA ARG A 53 0.22 -14.70 -15.77
C ARG A 53 -1.29 -14.51 -16.02
N ILE A 54 -1.70 -13.34 -16.50
CA ILE A 54 -3.14 -13.04 -16.72
C ILE A 54 -3.67 -13.80 -17.95
N HIS A 55 -2.89 -13.92 -19.00
CA HIS A 55 -3.35 -14.49 -20.28
C HIS A 55 -3.24 -16.02 -20.37
N GLY A 56 -3.15 -16.74 -19.25
CA GLY A 56 -3.44 -18.16 -19.20
C GLY A 56 -2.30 -19.08 -19.59
N TYR A 57 -1.07 -18.62 -19.59
CA TYR A 57 0.05 -19.56 -19.48
C TYR A 57 -0.11 -20.30 -18.15
N PRO A 58 0.11 -21.64 -18.11
CA PRO A 58 -0.17 -22.42 -16.90
C PRO A 58 0.50 -21.75 -15.72
N ALA A 59 -0.31 -21.32 -14.75
CA ALA A 59 0.17 -20.66 -13.55
C ALA A 59 1.08 -21.64 -12.80
N ASN A 60 2.37 -21.62 -13.14
CA ASN A 60 3.38 -22.40 -12.47
C ASN A 60 3.73 -21.69 -11.16
N ALA A 61 3.83 -22.44 -10.07
CA ALA A 61 4.28 -21.93 -8.78
C ALA A 61 5.65 -21.22 -8.87
N SER A 62 6.46 -21.55 -9.87
CA SER A 62 7.71 -20.91 -10.25
C SER A 62 7.47 -19.47 -10.77
N THR A 63 6.58 -19.30 -11.74
CA THR A 63 6.26 -18.00 -12.34
C THR A 63 5.67 -17.01 -11.31
N ASP A 64 4.80 -17.49 -10.42
CA ASP A 64 4.26 -16.69 -9.33
C ASP A 64 5.37 -16.23 -8.37
N ARG A 65 6.34 -17.09 -8.04
CA ARG A 65 7.47 -16.74 -7.15
C ARG A 65 8.41 -15.73 -7.79
N GLU A 66 8.73 -15.88 -9.06
CA GLU A 66 9.57 -14.94 -9.82
C GLU A 66 8.91 -13.55 -9.89
N LEU A 67 7.61 -13.50 -10.22
CA LEU A 67 6.87 -12.23 -10.26
C LEU A 67 6.84 -11.54 -8.88
N VAL A 68 6.58 -12.30 -7.80
CA VAL A 68 6.61 -11.74 -6.45
C VAL A 68 8.00 -11.25 -6.07
N ALA A 69 9.07 -11.96 -6.46
CA ALA A 69 10.45 -11.52 -6.22
C ALA A 69 10.75 -10.18 -6.90
N LEU A 70 10.36 -10.01 -8.17
CA LEU A 70 10.52 -8.76 -8.92
C LEU A 70 9.72 -7.61 -8.29
N ILE A 71 8.48 -7.86 -7.85
CA ILE A 71 7.64 -6.86 -7.16
C ILE A 71 8.33 -6.40 -5.86
N LEU A 72 8.82 -7.33 -5.06
CA LEU A 72 9.51 -7.00 -3.81
C LEU A 72 10.84 -6.28 -4.05
N GLU A 73 11.56 -6.62 -5.12
CA GLU A 73 12.78 -5.92 -5.50
C GLU A 73 12.48 -4.47 -5.89
N LYS A 74 11.46 -4.24 -6.73
CA LYS A 74 11.02 -2.89 -7.06
C LYS A 74 10.59 -2.10 -5.82
N ALA A 75 9.84 -2.71 -4.93
CA ALA A 75 9.43 -2.09 -3.68
C ALA A 75 10.63 -1.73 -2.77
N ARG A 76 11.66 -2.59 -2.67
CA ARG A 76 12.89 -2.29 -1.91
C ARG A 76 13.66 -1.08 -2.44
N ARG A 77 13.61 -0.84 -3.74
CA ARG A 77 14.24 0.38 -4.34
C ARG A 77 13.50 1.66 -3.93
N ILE A 78 12.20 1.58 -3.64
CA ILE A 78 11.39 2.70 -3.16
C ILE A 78 11.60 2.91 -1.65
N VAL A 79 11.61 1.81 -0.88
CA VAL A 79 11.81 1.81 0.58
C VAL A 79 13.31 1.73 0.86
N SER A 80 14.00 2.86 0.81
CA SER A 80 15.45 2.91 1.05
C SER A 80 15.82 2.63 2.51
N HIS A 81 15.03 3.14 3.47
CA HIS A 81 15.23 2.92 4.91
C HIS A 81 13.88 2.88 5.62
N PRO A 82 13.48 1.73 6.20
CA PRO A 82 12.26 1.65 7.00
C PRO A 82 12.31 2.65 8.15
N THR A 83 11.27 3.47 8.26
CA THR A 83 11.18 4.47 9.32
C THR A 83 10.54 3.83 10.54
N ARG A 84 11.29 3.79 11.64
CA ARG A 84 10.76 3.41 12.95
C ARG A 84 10.66 4.65 13.81
N PRO A 85 9.48 5.27 13.93
CA PRO A 85 9.33 6.41 14.81
C PRO A 85 9.54 5.97 16.25
N THR A 86 10.40 6.67 16.95
CA THR A 86 10.63 6.50 18.38
C THR A 86 10.03 7.67 19.13
N PHE A 87 9.69 7.45 20.39
CA PHE A 87 9.38 8.52 21.34
C PHE A 87 10.17 8.25 22.63
N SER A 88 10.58 9.34 23.27
CA SER A 88 11.23 9.28 24.57
C SER A 88 10.18 9.13 25.68
N GLU A 89 10.40 8.20 26.58
CA GLU A 89 9.62 8.01 27.79
C GLU A 89 10.55 8.19 28.98
N VAL A 90 10.22 9.13 29.88
CA VAL A 90 10.97 9.34 31.10
C VAL A 90 10.43 8.42 32.19
N LEU A 91 11.31 7.62 32.78
CA LEU A 91 10.99 6.61 33.76
C LEU A 91 11.87 6.77 35.00
N PRO A 92 11.43 6.32 36.21
CA PRO A 92 12.30 6.18 37.34
C PRO A 92 13.50 5.25 37.03
N TYR A 93 14.70 5.62 37.48
CA TYR A 93 15.91 4.82 37.31
C TYR A 93 15.74 3.38 37.77
N THR A 94 15.00 3.17 38.86
CA THR A 94 14.71 1.84 39.42
C THR A 94 13.97 0.91 38.47
N GLN A 95 13.27 1.46 37.46
CA GLN A 95 12.53 0.69 36.42
C GLN A 95 13.37 0.39 35.19
N ALA A 96 14.42 1.18 34.91
CA ALA A 96 15.22 1.05 33.73
C ALA A 96 16.69 1.46 33.97
N PRO A 97 17.45 0.74 34.85
CA PRO A 97 18.76 1.18 35.34
C PRO A 97 19.89 1.19 34.31
N PHE A 98 19.65 0.76 33.09
CA PHE A 98 20.64 0.71 32.00
C PHE A 98 20.37 1.71 30.88
N GLU A 99 19.37 2.56 31.03
CA GLU A 99 19.02 3.59 30.06
C GLU A 99 19.77 4.91 30.34
N GLU A 100 19.74 5.85 29.42
CA GLU A 100 20.41 7.12 29.53
C GLU A 100 19.77 8.00 30.63
N LEU A 101 20.57 8.66 31.45
CA LEU A 101 20.08 9.51 32.54
C LEU A 101 19.40 10.77 31.96
N ALA A 102 18.15 11.00 32.28
CA ALA A 102 17.41 12.22 32.02
C ALA A 102 17.76 13.29 33.07
N LEU A 103 18.78 14.07 32.77
CA LEU A 103 19.45 14.91 33.77
C LEU A 103 18.56 16.08 34.22
N GLU A 104 17.85 16.72 33.27
CA GLU A 104 16.94 17.83 33.58
C GLU A 104 15.81 17.39 34.51
N GLU A 105 15.13 16.29 34.18
CA GLU A 105 14.03 15.75 34.96
C GLU A 105 14.48 15.22 36.33
N SER A 106 15.71 14.72 36.40
CA SER A 106 16.30 14.27 37.70
C SER A 106 16.64 15.44 38.61
N LEU A 107 17.20 16.53 38.05
CA LEU A 107 17.53 17.74 38.78
C LEU A 107 16.29 18.53 39.22
N ASP A 108 15.20 18.45 38.46
CA ASP A 108 13.91 19.05 38.86
C ASP A 108 13.31 18.36 40.09
N GLU A 109 13.55 17.04 40.27
CA GLU A 109 13.08 16.30 41.46
C GLU A 109 14.05 16.39 42.64
N ASP A 110 15.34 16.29 42.36
CA ASP A 110 16.39 16.41 43.41
C ASP A 110 17.59 17.16 42.81
N PRO A 111 17.76 18.44 43.14
CA PRO A 111 18.91 19.25 42.68
C PRO A 111 20.27 18.71 43.11
N THR A 112 20.34 17.86 44.13
CA THR A 112 21.58 17.28 44.64
C THR A 112 21.93 15.94 43.96
N LEU A 113 20.96 15.31 43.32
CA LEU A 113 21.05 13.95 42.74
C LEU A 113 21.49 12.87 43.74
N ASP A 114 21.24 13.08 45.03
CA ASP A 114 21.66 12.16 46.11
C ASP A 114 20.67 11.00 46.27
N ALA A 115 19.41 11.21 45.94
CA ALA A 115 18.37 10.21 46.08
C ALA A 115 18.19 9.41 44.75
N VAL A 116 18.49 8.11 44.79
CA VAL A 116 18.30 7.20 43.64
C VAL A 116 16.85 7.17 43.16
N GLU A 117 15.91 7.39 44.07
CA GLU A 117 14.47 7.44 43.76
C GLU A 117 14.09 8.67 42.89
N ALA A 118 14.87 9.74 42.99
CA ALA A 118 14.68 10.95 42.20
C ALA A 118 15.31 10.86 40.81
N LEU A 119 16.21 9.90 40.61
CA LEU A 119 16.82 9.74 39.26
C LEU A 119 15.82 9.31 38.22
N ARG A 120 15.82 10.03 37.10
CA ARG A 120 15.02 9.75 35.91
C ARG A 120 15.91 9.31 34.75
N VAL A 121 15.39 8.40 33.94
CA VAL A 121 16.08 7.89 32.76
C VAL A 121 15.21 8.05 31.54
N GLU A 122 15.83 8.35 30.42
CA GLU A 122 15.18 8.47 29.13
C GLU A 122 15.29 7.16 28.37
N ARG A 123 14.14 6.56 28.09
CA ARG A 123 14.05 5.35 27.28
C ARG A 123 13.47 5.67 25.93
N GLN A 124 14.18 5.33 24.88
CA GLN A 124 13.67 5.38 23.51
C GLN A 124 12.74 4.16 23.24
N ARG A 125 11.48 4.42 23.00
CA ARG A 125 10.51 3.38 22.62
C ARG A 125 10.06 3.53 21.18
N GLU A 126 10.00 2.41 20.45
CA GLU A 126 9.38 2.40 19.13
C GLU A 126 7.87 2.69 19.26
N ARG A 127 7.42 3.73 18.53
CA ARG A 127 6.00 4.05 18.46
C ARG A 127 5.33 3.08 17.49
N ARG A 128 4.49 2.20 18.02
CA ARG A 128 3.72 1.30 17.17
C ARG A 128 2.47 1.98 16.66
N VAL A 129 2.38 2.10 15.34
CA VAL A 129 1.20 2.57 14.64
C VAL A 129 0.66 1.42 13.81
N ARG A 130 -0.55 0.97 14.10
CA ARG A 130 -1.24 -0.05 13.32
C ARG A 130 -1.99 0.60 12.18
N CYS A 131 -1.79 0.09 10.97
CA CYS A 131 -2.38 0.62 9.75
C CYS A 131 -3.15 -0.47 9.00
N VAL A 132 -4.37 -0.16 8.57
CA VAL A 132 -5.15 -1.01 7.67
C VAL A 132 -5.25 -0.33 6.33
N ALA A 133 -4.63 -0.92 5.31
CA ALA A 133 -4.80 -0.48 3.93
C ALA A 133 -6.05 -1.13 3.32
N MET A 134 -6.85 -0.34 2.64
CA MET A 134 -8.06 -0.74 1.93
C MET A 134 -7.87 -0.36 0.46
N LEU A 135 -7.70 -1.37 -0.40
CA LEU A 135 -7.42 -1.18 -1.81
C LEU A 135 -8.63 -1.55 -2.66
N ASP A 136 -9.01 -0.63 -3.52
CA ASP A 136 -9.98 -0.88 -4.58
C ASP A 136 -9.45 -1.95 -5.55
N THR A 137 -10.27 -2.95 -5.85
CA THR A 137 -10.01 -4.01 -6.81
C THR A 137 -11.21 -4.19 -7.76
N SER A 138 -11.90 -3.09 -8.05
CA SER A 138 -12.95 -3.03 -9.07
C SER A 138 -12.39 -3.25 -10.48
N SER A 139 -13.28 -3.36 -11.47
CA SER A 139 -12.90 -3.63 -12.86
C SER A 139 -11.95 -2.56 -13.45
N SER A 140 -12.06 -1.31 -13.00
CA SER A 140 -11.16 -0.21 -13.41
C SER A 140 -9.71 -0.39 -12.98
N MET A 141 -9.47 -1.26 -11.98
CA MET A 141 -8.15 -1.57 -11.44
C MET A 141 -7.47 -2.75 -12.15
N ALA A 142 -8.04 -3.27 -13.25
CA ALA A 142 -7.46 -4.38 -13.99
C ALA A 142 -6.17 -4.02 -14.73
N GLY A 143 -5.38 -5.03 -15.06
CA GLY A 143 -4.16 -4.88 -15.86
C GLY A 143 -3.01 -4.23 -15.11
N GLU A 144 -2.35 -3.26 -15.71
CA GLU A 144 -1.17 -2.61 -15.14
C GLU A 144 -1.43 -1.95 -13.79
N LYS A 145 -2.64 -1.41 -13.58
CA LYS A 145 -3.03 -0.83 -12.29
C LYS A 145 -2.95 -1.85 -11.15
N HIS A 146 -3.41 -3.08 -11.38
CA HIS A 146 -3.32 -4.14 -10.39
C HIS A 146 -1.87 -4.55 -10.10
N LEU A 147 -1.00 -4.54 -11.13
CA LEU A 147 0.42 -4.76 -10.95
C LEU A 147 1.06 -3.68 -10.06
N LEU A 148 0.82 -2.40 -10.37
CA LEU A 148 1.34 -1.28 -9.59
C LEU A 148 0.78 -1.25 -8.16
N ALA A 149 -0.49 -1.61 -7.98
CA ALA A 149 -1.08 -1.81 -6.65
C ALA A 149 -0.37 -2.96 -5.90
N SER A 150 0.08 -4.02 -6.59
CA SER A 150 0.87 -5.10 -5.96
C SER A 150 2.22 -4.59 -5.47
N VAL A 151 2.88 -3.70 -6.21
CA VAL A 151 4.12 -3.05 -5.79
C VAL A 151 3.86 -2.13 -4.59
N ALA A 152 2.75 -1.38 -4.60
CA ALA A 152 2.35 -0.53 -3.48
C ALA A 152 2.09 -1.35 -2.20
N VAL A 153 1.42 -2.51 -2.33
CA VAL A 153 1.26 -3.46 -1.21
C VAL A 153 2.62 -3.92 -0.69
N ALA A 154 3.56 -4.25 -1.56
CA ALA A 154 4.90 -4.65 -1.15
C ALA A 154 5.64 -3.52 -0.41
N VAL A 155 5.50 -2.27 -0.85
CA VAL A 155 6.05 -1.07 -0.18
C VAL A 155 5.49 -0.94 1.24
N LEU A 156 4.16 -1.05 1.42
CA LEU A 156 3.52 -1.03 2.74
C LEU A 156 4.13 -2.08 3.68
N LEU A 157 4.29 -3.31 3.18
CA LEU A 157 4.76 -4.45 3.97
C LEU A 157 6.27 -4.40 4.29
N LEU A 158 7.05 -3.65 3.51
CA LEU A 158 8.47 -3.43 3.76
C LEU A 158 8.71 -2.25 4.71
N GLU A 159 7.85 -1.22 4.66
CA GLU A 159 7.98 -0.04 5.52
C GLU A 159 7.45 -0.30 6.93
N MET A 160 6.41 -1.11 7.09
CA MET A 160 5.78 -1.37 8.38
C MET A 160 6.19 -2.72 8.99
N PRO A 161 6.26 -2.81 10.33
CA PRO A 161 6.39 -4.10 10.99
C PRO A 161 5.28 -5.07 10.55
N PRO A 162 5.59 -6.35 10.37
CA PRO A 162 4.63 -7.32 9.84
C PRO A 162 3.31 -7.38 10.61
N GLU A 163 3.33 -7.26 11.92
CA GLU A 163 2.15 -7.30 12.77
C GLU A 163 1.31 -6.01 12.77
N ASP A 164 1.89 -4.89 12.29
CA ASP A 164 1.24 -3.57 12.35
C ASP A 164 0.59 -3.16 11.02
N ALA A 165 0.73 -3.98 9.97
CA ALA A 165 0.12 -3.76 8.66
C ALA A 165 -1.02 -4.75 8.39
N GLY A 166 -2.24 -4.27 8.24
CA GLY A 166 -3.40 -4.99 7.72
C GLY A 166 -3.69 -4.62 6.27
N LEU A 167 -4.26 -5.54 5.51
CA LEU A 167 -4.64 -5.33 4.11
C LEU A 167 -6.02 -5.90 3.83
N CYS A 168 -6.92 -5.04 3.39
CA CYS A 168 -8.23 -5.37 2.86
C CYS A 168 -8.31 -5.01 1.38
N VAL A 169 -9.07 -5.76 0.62
CA VAL A 169 -9.43 -5.42 -0.76
C VAL A 169 -10.94 -5.34 -0.87
N PHE A 170 -11.42 -4.47 -1.74
CA PHE A 170 -12.85 -4.29 -1.94
C PHE A 170 -13.18 -4.01 -3.42
N SER A 171 -14.39 -4.37 -3.78
CA SER A 171 -15.08 -4.04 -5.04
C SER A 171 -16.59 -4.12 -4.75
N THR A 172 -17.39 -4.91 -5.44
CA THR A 172 -18.76 -5.32 -5.03
C THR A 172 -18.76 -6.14 -3.72
N GLY A 173 -17.62 -6.75 -3.37
CA GLY A 173 -17.39 -7.47 -2.11
C GLY A 173 -16.11 -7.01 -1.44
N ALA A 174 -15.96 -7.28 -0.14
CA ALA A 174 -14.71 -6.97 0.57
C ALA A 174 -14.17 -8.19 1.32
N ARG A 175 -12.83 -8.33 1.32
CA ARG A 175 -12.15 -9.38 2.05
C ARG A 175 -10.83 -8.91 2.66
N VAL A 176 -10.43 -9.58 3.75
CA VAL A 176 -9.12 -9.38 4.35
C VAL A 176 -8.11 -10.26 3.62
N VAL A 177 -7.03 -9.67 3.11
CA VAL A 177 -5.88 -10.36 2.51
C VAL A 177 -4.83 -10.65 3.57
N ARG A 178 -4.67 -9.71 4.53
CA ARG A 178 -3.76 -9.82 5.66
C ARG A 178 -4.41 -9.21 6.90
N ARG A 179 -4.43 -9.97 8.00
CA ARG A 179 -4.94 -9.46 9.27
C ARG A 179 -3.89 -8.65 10.02
N LEU A 180 -4.33 -7.68 10.81
CA LEU A 180 -3.47 -7.05 11.82
C LEU A 180 -3.05 -8.09 12.85
N GLY A 181 -1.76 -8.09 13.24
CA GLY A 181 -1.18 -9.07 14.15
C GLY A 181 -0.79 -10.39 13.48
N GLU A 182 -1.05 -10.58 12.19
CA GLU A 182 -0.69 -11.79 11.47
C GLU A 182 0.79 -11.78 11.07
N ARG A 183 1.51 -12.86 11.39
CA ARG A 183 2.92 -13.04 11.00
C ARG A 183 3.11 -13.63 9.60
N LYS A 184 2.22 -13.30 8.69
CA LYS A 184 2.32 -13.69 7.28
C LYS A 184 3.45 -12.92 6.59
N SER A 185 4.26 -13.59 5.77
CA SER A 185 5.36 -12.95 5.05
C SER A 185 4.86 -11.95 4.00
N ALA A 186 5.70 -10.98 3.64
CA ALA A 186 5.41 -10.05 2.56
C ALA A 186 5.19 -10.80 1.23
N GLN A 187 6.01 -11.83 0.93
CA GLN A 187 5.87 -12.67 -0.25
C GLN A 187 4.49 -13.32 -0.33
N ALA A 188 4.04 -13.95 0.76
CA ALA A 188 2.74 -14.62 0.81
C ALA A 188 1.59 -13.62 0.66
N THR A 189 1.71 -12.43 1.25
CA THR A 189 0.69 -11.39 1.16
C THR A 189 0.57 -10.80 -0.25
N VAL A 190 1.71 -10.49 -0.89
CA VAL A 190 1.75 -10.01 -2.28
C VAL A 190 1.19 -11.06 -3.23
N LEU A 191 1.54 -12.34 -3.02
CA LEU A 191 1.00 -13.44 -3.82
C LEU A 191 -0.52 -13.55 -3.69
N ASP A 192 -1.06 -13.46 -2.47
CA ASP A 192 -2.51 -13.51 -2.25
C ASP A 192 -3.23 -12.28 -2.80
N PHE A 193 -2.59 -11.12 -2.79
CA PHE A 193 -3.11 -9.94 -3.46
C PHE A 193 -3.13 -10.12 -4.99
N LEU A 194 -2.03 -10.58 -5.59
CA LEU A 194 -1.94 -10.88 -7.02
C LEU A 194 -3.01 -11.89 -7.50
N ARG A 195 -3.42 -12.81 -6.62
CA ARG A 195 -4.50 -13.77 -6.91
C ARG A 195 -5.89 -13.16 -6.83
N THR A 196 -6.01 -11.92 -6.35
CA THR A 196 -7.27 -11.18 -6.43
C THR A 196 -7.51 -10.75 -7.85
N THR A 197 -8.59 -11.21 -8.46
CA THR A 197 -8.97 -10.76 -9.80
C THR A 197 -9.75 -9.47 -9.69
N PRO A 198 -9.27 -8.34 -10.26
CA PRO A 198 -10.04 -7.11 -10.31
C PRO A 198 -11.33 -7.33 -11.09
N LYS A 199 -12.47 -7.05 -10.44
CA LYS A 199 -13.80 -7.25 -11.04
C LYS A 199 -14.88 -6.53 -10.25
N GLY A 200 -16.02 -6.31 -10.90
CA GLY A 200 -17.22 -5.75 -10.26
C GLY A 200 -17.17 -4.24 -10.17
N PHE A 201 -18.10 -3.71 -9.41
CA PHE A 201 -18.28 -2.29 -9.13
C PHE A 201 -17.46 -1.86 -7.90
N THR A 202 -17.55 -0.59 -7.53
CA THR A 202 -16.81 -0.02 -6.40
C THR A 202 -17.80 0.31 -5.27
N ASP A 203 -17.68 -0.40 -4.13
CA ASP A 203 -18.39 -0.09 -2.89
C ASP A 203 -17.36 0.37 -1.82
N ILE A 204 -17.14 1.68 -1.75
CA ILE A 204 -16.20 2.28 -0.79
C ILE A 204 -16.69 2.05 0.65
N SER A 205 -18.01 2.07 0.88
CA SER A 205 -18.60 1.86 2.21
C SER A 205 -18.23 0.49 2.76
N LEU A 206 -18.30 -0.54 1.92
CA LEU A 206 -17.94 -1.91 2.26
C LEU A 206 -16.43 -2.04 2.55
N GLY A 207 -15.58 -1.37 1.76
CA GLY A 207 -14.14 -1.29 1.98
C GLY A 207 -13.81 -0.68 3.34
N LEU A 208 -14.39 0.49 3.67
CA LEU A 208 -14.20 1.17 4.95
C LEU A 208 -14.73 0.34 6.13
N ARG A 209 -15.92 -0.29 5.97
CA ARG A 209 -16.49 -1.20 6.98
C ARG A 209 -15.53 -2.33 7.30
N LYS A 210 -14.98 -2.97 6.26
CA LYS A 210 -14.07 -4.11 6.41
C LYS A 210 -12.74 -3.70 7.06
N GLY A 211 -12.18 -2.57 6.67
CA GLY A 211 -10.98 -2.01 7.28
C GLY A 211 -11.18 -1.64 8.75
N HIS A 212 -12.32 -1.03 9.08
CA HIS A 212 -12.67 -0.69 10.46
C HIS A 212 -12.89 -1.94 11.34
N GLU A 213 -13.61 -2.96 10.84
CA GLU A 213 -13.79 -4.24 11.54
C GLU A 213 -12.43 -4.87 11.89
N GLU A 214 -11.49 -4.84 10.96
CA GLU A 214 -10.16 -5.39 11.18
C GLU A 214 -9.36 -4.59 12.22
N ALA A 215 -9.47 -3.25 12.19
CA ALA A 215 -8.86 -2.36 13.18
C ALA A 215 -9.40 -2.63 14.60
N VAL A 216 -10.71 -2.74 14.75
CA VAL A 216 -11.39 -3.01 16.03
C VAL A 216 -11.04 -4.40 16.55
N ARG A 217 -11.05 -5.42 15.68
CA ARG A 217 -10.71 -6.80 16.04
C ARG A 217 -9.32 -6.91 16.66
N SER A 218 -8.39 -6.09 16.22
CA SER A 218 -7.02 -6.10 16.75
C SER A 218 -6.88 -5.43 18.13
N GLY A 219 -7.97 -4.92 18.71
CA GLY A 219 -7.96 -4.19 19.99
C GLY A 219 -7.31 -2.81 19.92
N SER A 220 -7.08 -2.29 18.73
CA SER A 220 -6.30 -1.07 18.49
C SER A 220 -7.10 0.10 17.91
N SER A 221 -8.43 0.09 18.04
CA SER A 221 -9.31 1.10 17.44
C SER A 221 -8.90 2.56 17.75
N ALA A 222 -8.38 2.80 18.96
CA ALA A 222 -7.95 4.14 19.38
C ALA A 222 -6.68 4.66 18.67
N ARG A 223 -5.87 3.76 18.08
CA ARG A 223 -4.59 4.10 17.43
C ARG A 223 -4.48 3.62 15.99
N SER A 224 -5.55 3.01 15.44
CA SER A 224 -5.53 2.49 14.07
C SER A 224 -5.72 3.60 13.05
N VAL A 225 -4.91 3.52 12.02
CA VAL A 225 -4.97 4.40 10.86
C VAL A 225 -5.47 3.61 9.67
N GLY A 226 -6.38 4.20 8.90
CA GLY A 226 -6.81 3.69 7.61
C GLY A 226 -6.05 4.36 6.46
N ILE A 227 -5.66 3.58 5.46
CA ILE A 227 -5.23 4.10 4.17
C ILE A 227 -6.20 3.55 3.13
N LEU A 228 -6.95 4.44 2.48
CA LEU A 228 -7.87 4.09 1.39
C LEU A 228 -7.21 4.42 0.05
N VAL A 229 -7.20 3.47 -0.88
CA VAL A 229 -6.73 3.67 -2.26
C VAL A 229 -7.90 3.46 -3.19
N SER A 230 -8.40 4.53 -3.82
CA SER A 230 -9.57 4.55 -4.69
C SER A 230 -9.59 5.81 -5.56
N ASP A 231 -10.34 5.78 -6.67
CA ASP A 231 -10.66 6.96 -7.49
C ASP A 231 -11.77 7.85 -6.88
N GLY A 232 -12.26 7.50 -5.69
CA GLY A 232 -13.29 8.24 -4.96
C GLY A 232 -14.71 8.00 -5.48
N ARG A 233 -14.90 7.30 -6.59
CA ARG A 233 -16.19 7.02 -7.19
C ARG A 233 -16.80 5.75 -6.63
N SER A 234 -17.76 5.88 -5.71
CA SER A 234 -18.59 4.75 -5.31
C SER A 234 -19.71 4.55 -6.33
N THR A 235 -19.74 3.38 -6.95
CA THR A 235 -20.77 3.01 -7.94
C THR A 235 -21.86 2.13 -7.35
N GLU A 236 -21.62 1.59 -6.17
CA GLU A 236 -22.55 0.77 -5.36
C GLU A 236 -22.39 1.09 -3.88
N GLY A 237 -23.32 0.62 -3.06
CA GLY A 237 -23.27 0.68 -1.61
C GLY A 237 -23.88 1.94 -1.00
N ASP A 238 -23.74 2.04 0.32
CA ASP A 238 -24.25 3.15 1.13
C ASP A 238 -23.28 4.36 1.10
N ASP A 239 -23.72 5.49 1.68
CA ASP A 239 -22.84 6.64 1.91
C ASP A 239 -21.62 6.23 2.76
N PRO A 240 -20.39 6.39 2.25
CA PRO A 240 -19.17 5.99 2.96
C PRO A 240 -18.74 6.98 4.07
N LEU A 241 -19.26 8.21 4.09
CA LEU A 241 -18.83 9.24 5.05
C LEU A 241 -19.05 8.84 6.53
N PRO A 242 -20.17 8.22 6.95
CA PRO A 242 -20.34 7.77 8.32
C PRO A 242 -19.30 6.73 8.76
N LEU A 243 -18.81 5.90 7.82
CA LEU A 243 -17.78 4.90 8.09
C LEU A 243 -16.38 5.53 8.14
N ALA A 244 -16.10 6.52 7.29
CA ALA A 244 -14.86 7.27 7.34
C ALA A 244 -14.63 7.93 8.71
N ARG A 245 -15.68 8.48 9.34
CA ARG A 245 -15.63 9.08 10.70
C ARG A 245 -15.25 8.11 11.82
N ARG A 246 -15.33 6.81 11.58
CA ARG A 246 -14.95 5.79 12.57
C ARG A 246 -13.44 5.57 12.67
N PHE A 247 -12.67 6.03 11.69
CA PHE A 247 -11.22 6.01 11.75
C PHE A 247 -10.72 7.20 12.57
N ARG A 248 -9.64 7.01 13.32
CA ARG A 248 -8.95 8.13 13.97
C ARG A 248 -8.24 9.00 12.95
N THR A 249 -7.62 8.34 11.96
CA THR A 249 -6.98 9.00 10.84
C THR A 249 -7.19 8.16 9.60
N LEU A 250 -7.83 8.72 8.58
CA LEU A 250 -8.02 8.10 7.27
C LEU A 250 -7.24 8.86 6.21
N VAL A 251 -6.14 8.31 5.76
CA VAL A 251 -5.40 8.84 4.61
C VAL A 251 -6.03 8.28 3.34
N VAL A 252 -6.42 9.15 2.42
CA VAL A 252 -6.97 8.73 1.12
C VAL A 252 -5.94 8.99 0.04
N LEU A 253 -5.54 7.95 -0.68
CA LEU A 253 -4.80 8.03 -1.92
C LEU A 253 -5.81 8.06 -3.06
N HIS A 254 -6.05 9.26 -3.57
CA HIS A 254 -6.96 9.47 -4.70
C HIS A 254 -6.26 9.14 -6.01
N LEU A 255 -6.80 8.19 -6.74
CA LEU A 255 -6.33 7.81 -8.06
C LEU A 255 -7.01 8.71 -9.09
N ASP A 256 -6.26 9.69 -9.61
CA ASP A 256 -6.82 10.59 -10.63
C ASP A 256 -7.00 9.87 -11.96
N GLY A 257 -8.06 10.24 -12.68
CA GLY A 257 -8.38 9.64 -13.95
C GLY A 257 -9.78 10.00 -14.45
N PRO A 258 -10.13 9.56 -15.67
CA PRO A 258 -11.45 9.81 -16.23
C PRO A 258 -12.57 9.27 -15.34
N GLY A 259 -13.41 10.15 -14.83
CA GLY A 259 -14.56 9.81 -13.97
C GLY A 259 -14.23 9.61 -12.50
N SER A 260 -13.02 9.93 -12.05
CA SER A 260 -12.67 9.99 -10.62
C SER A 260 -13.42 11.13 -9.92
N ASP A 261 -13.63 10.98 -8.60
CA ASP A 261 -14.28 11.99 -7.75
C ASP A 261 -13.31 12.43 -6.63
N LEU A 262 -12.52 13.46 -6.95
CA LEU A 262 -11.59 14.05 -6.00
C LEU A 262 -12.31 14.69 -4.81
N ALA A 263 -13.46 15.31 -5.03
CA ALA A 263 -14.22 15.96 -3.97
C ALA A 263 -14.71 14.93 -2.94
N ALA A 264 -15.22 13.79 -3.39
CA ALA A 264 -15.59 12.68 -2.52
C ALA A 264 -14.38 12.13 -1.74
N SER A 265 -13.23 11.96 -2.38
CA SER A 265 -11.99 11.51 -1.73
C SER A 265 -11.52 12.49 -0.64
N GLN A 266 -11.57 13.79 -0.92
CA GLN A 266 -11.24 14.84 0.05
C GLN A 266 -12.22 14.85 1.24
N ALA A 267 -13.52 14.70 0.96
CA ALA A 267 -14.55 14.62 2.00
C ALA A 267 -14.36 13.41 2.92
N LEU A 268 -14.00 12.25 2.36
CA LEU A 268 -13.68 11.03 3.12
C LEU A 268 -12.44 11.22 4.02
N ALA A 269 -11.37 11.79 3.48
CA ALA A 269 -10.17 12.07 4.25
C ALA A 269 -10.45 13.04 5.39
N GLN A 270 -11.18 14.12 5.12
CA GLN A 270 -11.58 15.12 6.12
C GLN A 270 -12.47 14.50 7.20
N ALA A 271 -13.48 13.71 6.81
CA ALA A 271 -14.37 13.02 7.73
C ALA A 271 -13.61 12.05 8.66
N GLY A 272 -12.56 11.41 8.15
CA GLY A 272 -11.68 10.51 8.90
C GLY A 272 -10.50 11.20 9.59
N GLY A 273 -10.47 12.53 9.69
CA GLY A 273 -9.40 13.27 10.39
C GLY A 273 -8.01 13.12 9.75
N GLY A 274 -7.95 12.79 8.48
CA GLY A 274 -6.72 12.53 7.74
C GLY A 274 -6.46 13.51 6.60
N THR A 275 -5.79 13.04 5.56
CA THR A 275 -5.35 13.83 4.40
C THR A 275 -5.62 13.07 3.12
N CYS A 276 -6.03 13.78 2.06
CA CYS A 276 -6.12 13.23 0.71
C CYS A 276 -4.82 13.55 -0.05
N LEU A 277 -4.19 12.52 -0.60
CA LEU A 277 -3.02 12.62 -1.46
C LEU A 277 -3.44 12.21 -2.87
N VAL A 278 -3.19 13.07 -3.84
CA VAL A 278 -3.53 12.81 -5.24
C VAL A 278 -2.41 12.04 -5.92
N VAL A 279 -2.79 11.03 -6.68
CA VAL A 279 -1.94 10.21 -7.53
C VAL A 279 -2.32 10.51 -8.97
N ASP A 280 -1.61 11.47 -9.59
CA ASP A 280 -1.88 11.92 -10.96
C ASP A 280 -1.44 10.89 -12.00
N ASP A 281 -0.31 10.22 -11.75
CA ASP A 281 0.15 9.09 -12.54
C ASP A 281 0.12 7.82 -11.69
N PHE A 282 -0.57 6.79 -12.19
CA PHE A 282 -0.68 5.53 -11.48
C PHE A 282 0.68 4.84 -11.25
N ALA A 283 1.68 5.14 -12.06
CA ALA A 283 3.05 4.67 -11.85
C ALA A 283 3.65 5.18 -10.53
N ASP A 284 3.19 6.32 -10.03
CA ASP A 284 3.62 6.91 -8.76
C ASP A 284 2.91 6.30 -7.54
N LEU A 285 1.87 5.50 -7.71
CA LEU A 285 1.11 4.91 -6.59
C LEU A 285 1.99 4.24 -5.52
N PRO A 286 3.00 3.42 -5.86
CA PRO A 286 3.85 2.81 -4.84
C PRO A 286 4.62 3.84 -4.01
N ARG A 287 5.10 4.92 -4.63
CA ARG A 287 5.80 6.02 -3.97
C ARG A 287 4.86 6.85 -3.11
N ARG A 288 3.68 7.18 -3.61
CA ARG A 288 2.65 7.91 -2.85
C ARG A 288 2.15 7.13 -1.65
N LEU A 289 2.04 5.80 -1.78
CA LEU A 289 1.73 4.96 -0.62
C LEU A 289 2.86 4.97 0.42
N TYR A 290 4.12 4.95 -0.01
CA TYR A 290 5.26 5.13 0.89
C TYR A 290 5.18 6.45 1.65
N ASP A 291 4.90 7.56 0.96
CA ASP A 291 4.74 8.88 1.58
C ASP A 291 3.57 8.89 2.58
N ALA A 292 2.45 8.27 2.23
CA ALA A 292 1.28 8.14 3.11
C ALA A 292 1.62 7.35 4.39
N VAL A 293 2.32 6.24 4.27
CA VAL A 293 2.75 5.43 5.43
C VAL A 293 3.69 6.24 6.32
N ARG A 294 4.66 6.94 5.75
CA ARG A 294 5.58 7.78 6.51
C ARG A 294 4.87 8.95 7.22
N LEU A 295 3.89 9.56 6.56
CA LEU A 295 3.07 10.60 7.17
C LEU A 295 2.33 10.06 8.40
N VAL A 296 1.81 8.85 8.32
CA VAL A 296 1.13 8.16 9.41
C VAL A 296 2.09 7.81 10.55
N LEU A 297 3.28 7.34 10.23
CA LEU A 297 4.28 6.94 11.23
C LEU A 297 4.84 8.16 12.02
N ARG A 298 4.86 9.34 11.42
CA ARG A 298 5.37 10.57 12.05
C ARG A 298 4.38 11.27 12.97
N ARG A 299 3.08 10.95 12.87
CA ARG A 299 1.99 11.51 13.71
C ARG A 299 1.80 10.68 14.99
#